data_d9fff3f07f3c34c32d6c0a86c0cff3e7
#
_entry.id   d9fff3f07f3c34c32d6c0a86c0cff3e7
#
_cell.length_a   1.000
_cell.length_b   1.000
_cell.length_c   1.000
_cell.angle_alpha   90.00
_cell.angle_beta   90.00
_cell.angle_gamma   90.00
#
_symmetry.space_group_name_H-M   'P 1'
#
loop_
_entity.id
_entity.type
_entity.pdbx_description
1 polymer ?
#
loop_
_entity_poly.entity_id
_entity_poly.type
_entity_poly.pdbx_seq_one_letter_code
_entity_poly.pdbx_strand_id
1 'polypeptide(L)'
;MLKAVLLILYIATILAVIFVERKNSTEAILWVLVMICIPYAGILLYLVFGSTTAIKLTSVFRRKRLSKRLPAAKAPQDLLTGQQFSDEDLQVMQFNTNYNNSPVTCYDDYQLFITGETHYRALFQDIKEAKENIYVLFYAIHHDVMGEALVKILTEKAKEGVTVLVMCDFIANLSTPYKMFKPLADAGGKVIRVKPYLTHYRSHRKIVAIDHKIGYIGGMNIGKQYANLAKKKNPWRDTQIRLTGACVAALDAYFLTDLLCAVRRKDWEDMVRYMESIQLPPQHRSPNLCQFVVGGVDNNKEAVKMNYLSMIRSAKKKIRIQSPYFIPDVSVLDALKTAAASGV
;
A
#
# COMPACT_ATOMS: atom_id res chain seq x y z
N MET A 1 16.51 -33.83 -31.30
CA MET A 1 17.10 -32.68 -30.59
C MET A 1 16.06 -31.74 -29.95
N LEU A 2 15.14 -31.14 -30.74
CA LEU A 2 14.16 -30.19 -30.21
C LEU A 2 13.25 -30.75 -29.10
N LYS A 3 12.71 -31.99 -29.26
CA LYS A 3 11.89 -32.66 -28.23
C LYS A 3 12.64 -32.87 -26.89
N ALA A 4 13.92 -33.23 -26.96
CA ALA A 4 14.74 -33.40 -25.74
C ALA A 4 14.98 -32.06 -25.01
N VAL A 5 15.25 -30.99 -25.75
CA VAL A 5 15.39 -29.63 -25.19
C VAL A 5 14.10 -29.16 -24.52
N LEU A 6 12.95 -29.36 -25.18
CA LEU A 6 11.64 -29.00 -24.61
C LEU A 6 11.34 -29.79 -23.33
N LEU A 7 11.67 -31.08 -23.30
CA LEU A 7 11.51 -31.91 -22.10
C LEU A 7 12.41 -31.44 -20.96
N ILE A 8 13.66 -31.12 -21.24
CA ILE A 8 14.59 -30.58 -20.23
C ILE A 8 14.06 -29.26 -19.65
N LEU A 9 13.61 -28.32 -20.51
CA LEU A 9 13.04 -27.06 -20.07
C LEU A 9 11.77 -27.27 -19.25
N TYR A 10 10.93 -28.23 -19.61
CA TYR A 10 9.74 -28.59 -18.88
C TYR A 10 10.07 -29.08 -17.47
N ILE A 11 11.01 -30.05 -17.35
CA ILE A 11 11.46 -30.58 -16.05
C ILE A 11 12.12 -29.47 -15.22
N ALA A 12 12.98 -28.65 -15.83
CA ALA A 12 13.62 -27.53 -15.16
C ALA A 12 12.61 -26.53 -14.59
N THR A 13 11.51 -26.28 -15.32
CA THR A 13 10.44 -25.40 -14.82
C THR A 13 9.73 -25.99 -13.60
N ILE A 14 9.40 -27.28 -13.62
CA ILE A 14 8.80 -27.97 -12.46
C ILE A 14 9.74 -27.90 -11.25
N LEU A 15 11.02 -28.20 -11.43
CA LEU A 15 12.01 -28.10 -10.37
C LEU A 15 12.16 -26.65 -9.83
N ALA A 16 12.09 -25.66 -10.72
CA ALA A 16 12.13 -24.26 -10.31
C ALA A 16 10.91 -23.88 -9.45
N VAL A 17 9.72 -24.38 -9.76
CA VAL A 17 8.52 -24.16 -8.95
C VAL A 17 8.68 -24.75 -7.55
N ILE A 18 9.23 -25.95 -7.45
CA ILE A 18 9.37 -26.65 -6.18
C ILE A 18 10.49 -26.03 -5.32
N PHE A 19 11.65 -25.74 -5.90
CA PHE A 19 12.85 -25.41 -5.13
C PHE A 19 13.22 -23.93 -5.12
N VAL A 20 12.86 -23.17 -6.14
CA VAL A 20 13.33 -21.78 -6.29
C VAL A 20 12.28 -20.77 -5.84
N GLU A 21 11.01 -20.97 -6.16
CA GLU A 21 9.98 -19.96 -5.88
C GLU A 21 9.53 -19.92 -4.42
N ARG A 22 9.93 -20.87 -3.59
CA ARG A 22 9.61 -20.91 -2.14
C ARG A 22 8.14 -20.66 -1.82
N LYS A 23 7.25 -21.18 -2.64
CA LYS A 23 5.80 -21.15 -2.38
C LYS A 23 5.47 -22.06 -1.20
N ASN A 24 4.29 -21.84 -0.61
CA ASN A 24 3.79 -22.84 0.32
C ASN A 24 3.61 -24.19 -0.43
N SER A 25 3.80 -25.30 0.29
CA SER A 25 3.80 -26.64 -0.32
C SER A 25 2.51 -26.95 -1.09
N THR A 26 1.36 -26.49 -0.61
CA THR A 26 0.05 -26.69 -1.27
C THR A 26 -0.01 -25.99 -2.62
N GLU A 27 0.45 -24.74 -2.69
CA GLU A 27 0.49 -23.98 -3.93
C GLU A 27 1.47 -24.54 -4.96
N ALA A 28 2.64 -24.99 -4.49
CA ALA A 28 3.63 -25.64 -5.33
C ALA A 28 3.07 -26.95 -5.93
N ILE A 29 2.46 -27.80 -5.11
CA ILE A 29 1.83 -29.06 -5.55
C ILE A 29 0.73 -28.77 -6.57
N LEU A 30 -0.13 -27.79 -6.31
CA LEU A 30 -1.22 -27.42 -7.23
C LEU A 30 -0.67 -27.06 -8.63
N TRP A 31 0.36 -26.22 -8.68
CA TRP A 31 0.96 -25.81 -9.94
C TRP A 31 1.69 -26.95 -10.66
N VAL A 32 2.35 -27.83 -9.91
CA VAL A 32 2.97 -29.03 -10.46
C VAL A 32 1.92 -29.95 -11.06
N LEU A 33 0.77 -30.15 -10.39
CA LEU A 33 -0.37 -30.89 -10.93
C LEU A 33 -0.91 -30.28 -12.21
N VAL A 34 -1.12 -28.96 -12.23
CA VAL A 34 -1.57 -28.26 -13.45
C VAL A 34 -0.59 -28.47 -14.62
N MET A 35 0.71 -28.40 -14.36
CA MET A 35 1.74 -28.65 -15.38
C MET A 35 1.71 -30.10 -15.88
N ILE A 36 1.53 -31.06 -15.00
CA ILE A 36 1.46 -32.49 -15.38
C ILE A 36 0.19 -32.78 -16.18
N CYS A 37 -0.97 -32.24 -15.75
CA CYS A 37 -2.24 -32.50 -16.43
C CYS A 37 -2.36 -31.78 -17.79
N ILE A 38 -1.73 -30.62 -17.94
CA ILE A 38 -1.80 -29.80 -19.14
C ILE A 38 -0.37 -29.37 -19.55
N PRO A 39 0.46 -30.29 -20.09
CA PRO A 39 1.84 -30.01 -20.46
C PRO A 39 1.90 -28.80 -21.43
N TYR A 40 2.96 -28.01 -21.33
CA TYR A 40 3.19 -26.76 -22.09
C TYR A 40 2.20 -25.63 -21.81
N ALA A 41 0.89 -25.86 -21.93
CA ALA A 41 -0.12 -24.86 -21.57
C ALA A 41 -0.11 -24.59 -20.05
N GLY A 42 0.12 -25.60 -19.22
CA GLY A 42 0.32 -25.46 -17.77
C GLY A 42 1.51 -24.58 -17.42
N ILE A 43 2.63 -24.67 -18.16
CA ILE A 43 3.76 -23.75 -18.00
C ILE A 43 3.34 -22.32 -18.36
N LEU A 44 2.65 -22.11 -19.45
CA LEU A 44 2.19 -20.79 -19.86
C LEU A 44 1.25 -20.18 -18.80
N LEU A 45 0.28 -20.99 -18.34
CA LEU A 45 -0.61 -20.59 -17.23
C LEU A 45 0.17 -20.26 -15.96
N TYR A 46 1.17 -21.06 -15.63
CA TYR A 46 2.03 -20.79 -14.49
C TYR A 46 2.81 -19.48 -14.65
N LEU A 47 3.43 -19.23 -15.80
CA LEU A 47 4.17 -17.99 -16.05
C LEU A 47 3.27 -16.76 -15.96
N VAL A 48 2.02 -16.87 -16.41
CA VAL A 48 1.04 -15.77 -16.39
C VAL A 48 0.40 -15.61 -15.01
N PHE A 49 0.03 -16.70 -14.34
CA PHE A 49 -0.78 -16.67 -13.12
C PHE A 49 -0.05 -17.14 -11.87
N GLY A 50 0.99 -17.92 -11.98
CA GLY A 50 1.69 -18.56 -10.87
C GLY A 50 3.02 -17.94 -10.51
N SER A 51 3.81 -17.49 -11.49
CA SER A 51 5.17 -17.02 -11.23
C SER A 51 5.20 -15.64 -10.59
N THR A 52 5.87 -15.55 -9.45
CA THR A 52 6.17 -14.28 -8.77
C THR A 52 7.58 -13.77 -9.08
N THR A 53 8.43 -14.61 -9.67
CA THR A 53 9.87 -14.34 -9.88
C THR A 53 10.11 -13.18 -10.85
N ALA A 54 9.37 -13.13 -11.97
CA ALA A 54 9.49 -12.04 -12.94
C ALA A 54 9.11 -10.67 -12.33
N ILE A 55 8.11 -10.68 -11.45
CA ILE A 55 7.64 -9.50 -10.71
C ILE A 55 8.70 -9.07 -9.69
N LYS A 56 9.22 -10.04 -8.92
CA LYS A 56 10.26 -9.79 -7.92
C LYS A 56 11.53 -9.23 -8.56
N LEU A 57 11.96 -9.78 -9.70
CA LEU A 57 13.14 -9.28 -10.42
C LEU A 57 12.97 -7.82 -10.85
N THR A 58 11.86 -7.48 -11.50
CA THR A 58 11.63 -6.11 -11.97
C THR A 58 11.46 -5.12 -10.82
N SER A 59 10.77 -5.49 -9.74
CA SER A 59 10.58 -4.66 -8.56
C SER A 59 11.89 -4.49 -7.76
N VAL A 60 12.69 -5.55 -7.59
CA VAL A 60 13.99 -5.50 -6.91
C VAL A 60 14.98 -4.61 -7.65
N PHE A 61 15.05 -4.69 -8.99
CA PHE A 61 15.90 -3.78 -9.76
C PHE A 61 15.49 -2.32 -9.62
N ARG A 62 14.18 -2.02 -9.67
CA ARG A 62 13.67 -0.67 -9.44
C ARG A 62 13.96 -0.20 -8.02
N ARG A 63 13.69 -1.02 -7.01
CA ARG A 63 13.95 -0.71 -5.59
C ARG A 63 15.41 -0.47 -5.28
N LYS A 64 16.34 -1.32 -5.77
CA LYS A 64 17.79 -1.10 -5.60
C LYS A 64 18.25 0.23 -6.18
N ARG A 65 17.61 0.68 -7.26
CA ARG A 65 17.91 1.98 -7.88
C ARG A 65 17.32 3.14 -7.07
N LEU A 66 16.14 2.92 -6.45
CA LEU A 66 15.48 3.87 -5.56
C LEU A 66 16.21 4.00 -4.22
N SER A 67 16.52 2.91 -3.54
CA SER A 67 17.15 2.92 -2.22
C SER A 67 18.51 3.60 -2.19
N LYS A 68 19.16 3.75 -3.34
CA LYS A 68 20.38 4.54 -3.48
C LYS A 68 20.14 6.05 -3.56
N ARG A 69 18.91 6.50 -3.82
CA ARG A 69 18.57 7.91 -4.08
C ARG A 69 17.59 8.49 -3.07
N LEU A 70 16.74 7.65 -2.45
CA LEU A 70 15.90 8.09 -1.35
C LEU A 70 16.68 7.94 -0.05
N PRO A 71 16.81 9.01 0.76
CA PRO A 71 17.31 8.87 2.10
C PRO A 71 16.39 7.87 2.82
N ALA A 72 16.97 6.77 3.32
CA ALA A 72 16.25 5.93 4.24
C ALA A 72 15.75 6.86 5.36
N ALA A 73 14.44 6.90 5.58
CA ALA A 73 13.89 7.56 6.74
C ALA A 73 14.46 6.79 7.95
N LYS A 74 15.63 7.22 8.42
CA LYS A 74 16.20 6.72 9.67
C LYS A 74 15.31 7.31 10.73
N ALA A 75 14.57 6.44 11.42
CA ALA A 75 13.97 6.86 12.68
C ALA A 75 15.07 7.49 13.53
N PRO A 76 14.85 8.67 14.09
CA PRO A 76 15.75 9.20 15.09
C PRO A 76 15.80 8.15 16.20
N GLN A 77 16.97 7.59 16.48
CA GLN A 77 17.17 6.62 17.58
C GLN A 77 16.71 7.19 18.91
N ASP A 78 16.66 8.50 19.00
CA ASP A 78 16.28 9.28 20.18
C ASP A 78 14.77 9.34 20.43
N LEU A 79 13.89 8.91 19.52
CA LEU A 79 12.42 8.95 19.72
C LEU A 79 11.96 8.05 20.87
N LEU A 80 12.71 7.00 21.16
CA LEU A 80 12.41 6.07 22.24
C LEU A 80 13.01 6.50 23.59
N THR A 81 13.89 7.51 23.58
CA THR A 81 14.61 7.95 24.78
C THR A 81 13.69 8.75 25.69
N GLY A 82 13.55 8.31 26.94
CA GLY A 82 12.74 9.00 27.95
C GLY A 82 11.27 8.61 27.98
N GLN A 83 10.83 7.66 27.14
CA GLN A 83 9.47 7.10 27.17
C GLN A 83 9.50 5.70 27.81
N GLN A 84 8.47 5.38 28.61
CA GLN A 84 8.28 4.05 29.18
C GLN A 84 7.33 3.24 28.28
N PHE A 85 7.87 2.20 27.66
CA PHE A 85 7.09 1.22 26.90
C PHE A 85 7.16 -0.13 27.61
N SER A 86 6.15 -0.96 27.40
CA SER A 86 6.23 -2.36 27.78
C SER A 86 7.28 -3.08 26.92
N ASP A 87 7.84 -4.17 27.41
CA ASP A 87 8.78 -4.99 26.64
C ASP A 87 8.13 -5.51 25.36
N GLU A 88 6.84 -5.81 25.41
CA GLU A 88 6.05 -6.25 24.28
C GLU A 88 5.96 -5.18 23.19
N ASP A 89 5.69 -3.93 23.57
CA ASP A 89 5.63 -2.81 22.62
C ASP A 89 6.98 -2.60 21.94
N LEU A 90 8.06 -2.61 22.73
CA LEU A 90 9.43 -2.50 22.21
C LEU A 90 9.77 -3.63 21.24
N GLN A 91 9.37 -4.88 21.56
CA GLN A 91 9.59 -6.03 20.67
C GLN A 91 8.85 -5.87 19.33
N VAL A 92 7.58 -5.43 19.33
CA VAL A 92 6.82 -5.18 18.11
C VAL A 92 7.44 -4.04 17.28
N MET A 93 7.83 -2.93 17.94
CA MET A 93 8.48 -1.81 17.27
C MET A 93 9.81 -2.23 16.63
N GLN A 94 10.64 -2.95 17.36
CA GLN A 94 11.94 -3.45 16.88
C GLN A 94 11.77 -4.47 15.75
N PHE A 95 10.80 -5.39 15.88
CA PHE A 95 10.47 -6.34 14.82
C PHE A 95 10.09 -5.62 13.53
N ASN A 96 9.19 -4.65 13.60
CA ASN A 96 8.75 -3.89 12.43
C ASN A 96 9.89 -3.06 11.82
N THR A 97 10.76 -2.48 12.64
CA THR A 97 11.93 -1.75 12.16
C THR A 97 12.91 -2.67 11.42
N ASN A 98 13.25 -3.81 12.01
CA ASN A 98 14.28 -4.70 11.48
C ASN A 98 13.77 -5.59 10.33
N TYR A 99 12.57 -6.16 10.48
CA TYR A 99 12.01 -7.08 9.50
C TYR A 99 11.28 -6.37 8.37
N ASN A 100 10.44 -5.40 8.71
CA ASN A 100 9.56 -4.72 7.74
C ASN A 100 10.16 -3.45 7.16
N ASN A 101 11.32 -2.98 7.66
CA ASN A 101 11.90 -1.66 7.36
C ASN A 101 10.90 -0.52 7.61
N SER A 102 10.14 -0.65 8.69
CA SER A 102 9.13 0.31 9.13
C SER A 102 9.68 1.08 10.33
N PRO A 103 10.33 2.22 10.15
CA PRO A 103 10.88 2.98 11.25
C PRO A 103 9.77 3.52 12.16
N VAL A 104 10.07 3.65 13.44
CA VAL A 104 9.21 4.37 14.37
C VAL A 104 9.23 5.84 13.99
N THR A 105 8.05 6.46 13.95
CA THR A 105 7.88 7.90 13.72
C THR A 105 6.89 8.45 14.73
N CYS A 106 6.68 9.77 14.76
CA CYS A 106 5.74 10.40 15.67
C CYS A 106 4.68 11.20 14.92
N TYR A 107 3.52 11.34 15.57
CA TYR A 107 2.43 12.19 15.10
C TYR A 107 2.09 13.23 16.16
N ASP A 108 1.59 14.39 15.73
CA ASP A 108 1.19 15.47 16.64
C ASP A 108 -0.26 15.27 17.07
N ASP A 109 -1.14 15.01 16.11
CA ASP A 109 -2.57 14.79 16.34
C ASP A 109 -3.13 13.76 15.39
N TYR A 110 -4.24 13.15 15.77
CA TYR A 110 -4.97 12.21 14.91
C TYR A 110 -6.49 12.37 15.04
N GLN A 111 -7.18 12.05 13.96
CA GLN A 111 -8.63 11.94 13.95
C GLN A 111 -9.05 10.62 13.31
N LEU A 112 -9.87 9.85 14.00
CA LEU A 112 -10.40 8.58 13.51
C LEU A 112 -11.81 8.77 12.95
N PHE A 113 -12.02 8.28 11.74
CA PHE A 113 -13.33 8.26 11.09
C PHE A 113 -13.83 6.83 10.93
N ILE A 114 -15.08 6.60 11.27
CA ILE A 114 -15.77 5.30 11.11
C ILE A 114 -16.89 5.37 10.06
N THR A 115 -17.15 6.58 9.53
CA THR A 115 -18.12 6.84 8.46
C THR A 115 -17.49 7.67 7.35
N GLY A 116 -17.91 7.42 6.12
CA GLY A 116 -17.40 8.19 4.99
C GLY A 116 -17.85 9.66 4.99
N GLU A 117 -19.02 9.98 5.53
CA GLU A 117 -19.50 11.35 5.60
C GLU A 117 -18.55 12.28 6.36
N THR A 118 -18.14 11.84 7.56
CA THR A 118 -17.20 12.62 8.40
C THR A 118 -15.81 12.65 7.78
N HIS A 119 -15.37 11.53 7.21
CA HIS A 119 -14.09 11.42 6.53
C HIS A 119 -14.01 12.37 5.32
N TYR A 120 -14.96 12.30 4.39
CA TYR A 120 -14.87 13.13 3.18
C TYR A 120 -15.05 14.63 3.47
N ARG A 121 -15.83 14.98 4.49
CA ARG A 121 -15.93 16.39 4.93
C ARG A 121 -14.56 16.91 5.34
N ALA A 122 -13.84 16.18 6.19
CA ALA A 122 -12.49 16.56 6.64
C ALA A 122 -11.49 16.54 5.48
N LEU A 123 -11.46 15.47 4.69
CA LEU A 123 -10.56 15.35 3.56
C LEU A 123 -10.71 16.46 2.53
N PHE A 124 -11.95 16.77 2.15
CA PHE A 124 -12.20 17.81 1.14
C PHE A 124 -11.90 19.20 1.68
N GLN A 125 -12.07 19.42 2.98
CA GLN A 125 -11.67 20.67 3.62
C GLN A 125 -10.15 20.83 3.61
N ASP A 126 -9.41 19.82 4.07
CA ASP A 126 -7.94 19.87 4.06
C ASP A 126 -7.39 20.05 2.62
N ILE A 127 -7.98 19.36 1.62
CA ILE A 127 -7.59 19.57 0.20
C ILE A 127 -7.81 21.01 -0.24
N LYS A 128 -8.94 21.66 0.13
CA LYS A 128 -9.19 23.06 -0.23
C LYS A 128 -8.19 24.01 0.39
N GLU A 129 -7.68 23.69 1.58
CA GLU A 129 -6.72 24.51 2.33
C GLU A 129 -5.27 24.30 1.88
N ALA A 130 -4.99 23.28 1.08
CA ALA A 130 -3.66 22.95 0.58
C ALA A 130 -2.98 24.14 -0.14
N LYS A 131 -1.66 24.29 0.06
CA LYS A 131 -0.86 25.38 -0.50
C LYS A 131 0.29 24.92 -1.40
N GLU A 132 0.85 23.74 -1.15
CA GLU A 132 2.09 23.28 -1.79
C GLU A 132 1.86 22.06 -2.67
N ASN A 133 1.34 20.96 -2.08
CA ASN A 133 1.13 19.72 -2.79
C ASN A 133 -0.04 18.89 -2.25
N ILE A 134 -0.61 18.08 -3.13
CA ILE A 134 -1.64 17.09 -2.80
C ILE A 134 -1.30 15.79 -3.52
N TYR A 135 -1.00 14.74 -2.77
CA TYR A 135 -0.76 13.39 -3.24
C TYR A 135 -1.96 12.51 -2.92
N VAL A 136 -2.54 11.89 -3.91
CA VAL A 136 -3.75 11.08 -3.79
C VAL A 136 -3.52 9.69 -4.37
N LEU A 137 -3.57 8.66 -3.54
CA LEU A 137 -3.53 7.27 -3.96
C LEU A 137 -4.78 6.54 -3.45
N PHE A 138 -5.62 6.07 -4.35
CA PHE A 138 -6.74 5.20 -4.02
C PHE A 138 -6.75 3.95 -4.91
N TYR A 139 -7.22 2.85 -4.35
CA TYR A 139 -7.51 1.67 -5.15
C TYR A 139 -8.62 1.96 -6.17
N ALA A 140 -9.72 2.56 -5.74
CA ALA A 140 -10.82 2.94 -6.60
C ALA A 140 -11.24 4.41 -6.39
N ILE A 141 -11.39 5.13 -7.48
CA ILE A 141 -12.05 6.44 -7.54
C ILE A 141 -13.23 6.27 -8.50
N HIS A 142 -14.43 6.14 -7.98
CA HIS A 142 -15.61 5.86 -8.78
C HIS A 142 -16.08 7.08 -9.55
N HIS A 143 -16.63 6.86 -10.75
CA HIS A 143 -17.31 7.89 -11.54
C HIS A 143 -18.70 8.12 -10.97
N ASP A 144 -18.79 8.87 -9.89
CA ASP A 144 -20.00 9.24 -9.21
C ASP A 144 -19.85 10.61 -8.53
N VAL A 145 -20.86 11.07 -7.82
CA VAL A 145 -20.86 12.38 -7.17
C VAL A 145 -19.66 12.65 -6.27
N MET A 146 -19.10 11.60 -5.63
CA MET A 146 -17.93 11.73 -4.77
C MET A 146 -16.64 11.86 -5.56
N GLY A 147 -16.47 11.03 -6.60
CA GLY A 147 -15.31 11.11 -7.49
C GLY A 147 -15.29 12.42 -8.27
N GLU A 148 -16.42 12.86 -8.77
CA GLU A 148 -16.55 14.15 -9.46
C GLU A 148 -16.26 15.33 -8.53
N ALA A 149 -16.75 15.30 -7.29
CA ALA A 149 -16.45 16.32 -6.28
C ALA A 149 -14.95 16.38 -5.95
N LEU A 150 -14.30 15.22 -5.77
CA LEU A 150 -12.86 15.14 -5.55
C LEU A 150 -12.10 15.76 -6.73
N VAL A 151 -12.39 15.33 -7.97
CA VAL A 151 -11.68 15.83 -9.16
C VAL A 151 -11.89 17.33 -9.33
N LYS A 152 -13.09 17.85 -9.05
CA LYS A 152 -13.37 19.28 -9.11
C LYS A 152 -12.47 20.07 -8.15
N ILE A 153 -12.41 19.68 -6.88
CA ILE A 153 -11.58 20.36 -5.86
C ILE A 153 -10.09 20.28 -6.22
N LEU A 154 -9.60 19.11 -6.66
CA LEU A 154 -8.23 18.92 -7.10
C LEU A 154 -7.89 19.79 -8.31
N THR A 155 -8.85 19.95 -9.24
CA THR A 155 -8.69 20.83 -10.42
C THR A 155 -8.56 22.31 -10.01
N GLU A 156 -9.36 22.75 -9.06
CA GLU A 156 -9.29 24.12 -8.51
C GLU A 156 -7.90 24.34 -7.88
N LYS A 157 -7.41 23.43 -7.07
CA LYS A 157 -6.08 23.51 -6.46
C LYS A 157 -4.95 23.50 -7.47
N ALA A 158 -5.04 22.67 -8.52
CA ALA A 158 -4.04 22.66 -9.59
C ALA A 158 -3.99 24.01 -10.34
N LYS A 159 -5.14 24.66 -10.58
CA LYS A 159 -5.20 26.01 -11.17
C LYS A 159 -4.59 27.08 -10.26
N GLU A 160 -4.63 26.89 -8.93
CA GLU A 160 -3.97 27.77 -7.96
C GLU A 160 -2.44 27.56 -7.89
N GLY A 161 -1.89 26.60 -8.67
CA GLY A 161 -0.47 26.30 -8.70
C GLY A 161 -0.02 25.21 -7.72
N VAL A 162 -0.96 24.59 -6.98
CA VAL A 162 -0.65 23.45 -6.09
C VAL A 162 -0.26 22.23 -6.92
N THR A 163 0.78 21.55 -6.55
CA THR A 163 1.22 20.29 -7.21
C THR A 163 0.26 19.17 -6.88
N VAL A 164 -0.53 18.70 -7.85
CA VAL A 164 -1.52 17.63 -7.65
C VAL A 164 -1.10 16.36 -8.38
N LEU A 165 -0.88 15.29 -7.64
CA LEU A 165 -0.52 13.96 -8.16
C LEU A 165 -1.59 12.93 -7.72
N VAL A 166 -2.25 12.30 -8.68
CA VAL A 166 -3.29 11.29 -8.43
C VAL A 166 -2.87 9.95 -8.98
N MET A 167 -2.92 8.92 -8.16
CA MET A 167 -2.76 7.52 -8.58
C MET A 167 -3.99 6.70 -8.24
N CYS A 168 -4.39 5.82 -9.14
CA CYS A 168 -5.42 4.82 -8.89
C CYS A 168 -5.11 3.52 -9.63
N ASP A 169 -5.65 2.39 -9.13
CA ASP A 169 -5.48 1.10 -9.79
C ASP A 169 -6.20 1.07 -11.14
N PHE A 170 -5.55 0.54 -12.16
CA PHE A 170 -6.11 0.50 -13.52
C PHE A 170 -7.37 -0.35 -13.60
N ILE A 171 -7.35 -1.57 -13.03
CA ILE A 171 -8.46 -2.52 -13.16
C ILE A 171 -9.66 -2.10 -12.28
N ALA A 172 -9.40 -1.62 -11.05
CA ALA A 172 -10.47 -1.13 -10.17
C ALA A 172 -11.22 0.08 -10.75
N ASN A 173 -10.61 0.78 -11.70
CA ASN A 173 -11.15 1.97 -12.34
C ASN A 173 -11.49 1.79 -13.82
N LEU A 174 -11.71 0.54 -14.29
CA LEU A 174 -12.14 0.28 -15.67
C LEU A 174 -13.49 0.95 -16.00
N SER A 175 -14.41 1.00 -15.03
CA SER A 175 -15.71 1.68 -15.18
C SER A 175 -15.62 3.21 -15.06
N THR A 176 -14.49 3.75 -14.61
CA THR A 176 -14.27 5.19 -14.48
C THR A 176 -13.58 5.71 -15.74
N PRO A 177 -14.27 6.48 -16.60
CA PRO A 177 -13.67 6.96 -17.84
C PRO A 177 -12.53 7.95 -17.56
N TYR A 178 -11.45 7.89 -18.36
CA TYR A 178 -10.32 8.81 -18.18
C TYR A 178 -10.73 10.28 -18.36
N LYS A 179 -11.77 10.54 -19.17
CA LYS A 179 -12.34 11.88 -19.38
C LYS A 179 -12.78 12.57 -18.09
N MET A 180 -13.14 11.82 -17.03
CA MET A 180 -13.45 12.39 -15.72
C MET A 180 -12.27 13.18 -15.15
N PHE A 181 -11.04 12.72 -15.38
CA PHE A 181 -9.82 13.38 -14.90
C PHE A 181 -9.26 14.44 -15.86
N LYS A 182 -9.87 14.61 -17.03
CA LYS A 182 -9.38 15.56 -18.04
C LYS A 182 -9.27 17.00 -17.51
N PRO A 183 -10.27 17.54 -16.77
CA PRO A 183 -10.15 18.89 -16.22
C PRO A 183 -8.93 19.07 -15.31
N LEU A 184 -8.62 18.05 -14.50
CA LEU A 184 -7.45 18.08 -13.64
C LEU A 184 -6.14 18.03 -14.46
N ALA A 185 -6.09 17.19 -15.48
CA ALA A 185 -4.91 17.08 -16.36
C ALA A 185 -4.70 18.41 -17.16
N ASP A 186 -5.76 19.01 -17.66
CA ASP A 186 -5.73 20.30 -18.38
C ASP A 186 -5.27 21.46 -17.45
N ALA A 187 -5.54 21.35 -16.13
CA ALA A 187 -5.08 22.29 -15.11
C ALA A 187 -3.63 22.04 -14.64
N GLY A 188 -2.90 21.05 -15.22
CA GLY A 188 -1.51 20.73 -14.85
C GLY A 188 -1.36 19.61 -13.83
N GLY A 189 -2.45 19.08 -13.26
CA GLY A 189 -2.40 17.92 -12.37
C GLY A 189 -2.02 16.63 -13.11
N LYS A 190 -1.33 15.71 -12.46
CA LYS A 190 -0.92 14.43 -13.06
C LYS A 190 -1.78 13.29 -12.54
N VAL A 191 -2.35 12.51 -13.47
CA VAL A 191 -3.19 11.35 -13.14
C VAL A 191 -2.56 10.09 -13.72
N ILE A 192 -2.25 9.12 -12.87
CA ILE A 192 -1.57 7.88 -13.22
C ILE A 192 -2.44 6.70 -12.83
N ARG A 193 -2.86 5.92 -13.82
CA ARG A 193 -3.50 4.63 -13.58
C ARG A 193 -2.42 3.55 -13.52
N VAL A 194 -2.23 3.02 -12.33
CA VAL A 194 -1.23 1.98 -12.05
C VAL A 194 -1.68 0.69 -12.73
N LYS A 195 -0.99 0.30 -13.80
CA LYS A 195 -1.24 -0.97 -14.48
C LYS A 195 -0.74 -2.13 -13.61
N PRO A 196 -1.51 -3.23 -13.52
CA PRO A 196 -1.04 -4.38 -12.76
C PRO A 196 0.24 -4.95 -13.40
N TYR A 197 1.19 -5.30 -12.55
CA TYR A 197 2.28 -6.18 -12.95
C TYR A 197 1.73 -7.61 -12.95
N LEU A 198 1.36 -8.17 -14.11
CA LEU A 198 0.60 -9.40 -14.18
C LEU A 198 -0.72 -9.31 -13.36
N THR A 199 -1.64 -10.20 -13.55
CA THR A 199 -3.02 -10.09 -13.06
C THR A 199 -3.21 -10.07 -11.53
N HIS A 200 -2.15 -10.34 -10.74
CA HIS A 200 -2.27 -10.61 -9.31
C HIS A 200 -1.91 -9.45 -8.37
N TYR A 201 -1.02 -8.55 -8.79
CA TYR A 201 -0.55 -7.49 -7.88
C TYR A 201 -1.26 -6.18 -8.17
N ARG A 202 -2.04 -5.75 -7.17
CA ARG A 202 -2.85 -4.53 -7.24
C ARG A 202 -2.56 -3.65 -6.04
N SER A 203 -2.37 -2.36 -6.27
CA SER A 203 -2.21 -1.42 -5.17
C SER A 203 -3.54 -1.20 -4.47
N HIS A 204 -3.71 -1.78 -3.29
CA HIS A 204 -4.90 -1.60 -2.46
C HIS A 204 -4.74 -0.51 -1.40
N ARG A 205 -3.66 0.26 -1.47
CA ARG A 205 -3.36 1.37 -0.55
C ARG A 205 -4.31 2.54 -0.79
N LYS A 206 -4.67 3.24 0.27
CA LYS A 206 -5.39 4.51 0.23
C LYS A 206 -4.59 5.48 1.06
N ILE A 207 -3.93 6.42 0.39
CA ILE A 207 -3.06 7.41 1.00
C ILE A 207 -3.43 8.77 0.41
N VAL A 208 -3.65 9.77 1.26
CA VAL A 208 -3.61 11.15 0.84
C VAL A 208 -2.60 11.87 1.71
N ALA A 209 -1.72 12.65 1.09
CA ALA A 209 -0.77 13.51 1.79
C ALA A 209 -0.89 14.93 1.24
N ILE A 210 -0.97 15.90 2.14
CA ILE A 210 -1.23 17.31 1.84
C ILE A 210 -0.16 18.15 2.52
N ASP A 211 0.52 18.98 1.72
CA ASP A 211 1.53 19.94 2.17
C ASP A 211 2.61 19.33 3.08
N HIS A 212 2.87 18.02 2.94
CA HIS A 212 3.79 17.25 3.80
C HIS A 212 3.45 17.33 5.31
N LYS A 213 2.24 17.78 5.67
CA LYS A 213 1.79 18.07 7.04
C LYS A 213 0.60 17.25 7.49
N ILE A 214 -0.29 16.91 6.55
CA ILE A 214 -1.53 16.18 6.82
C ILE A 214 -1.52 14.89 6.01
N GLY A 215 -1.77 13.76 6.66
CA GLY A 215 -1.84 12.46 6.03
C GLY A 215 -3.15 11.74 6.32
N TYR A 216 -3.69 11.04 5.33
CA TYR A 216 -4.83 10.15 5.47
C TYR A 216 -4.45 8.74 5.05
N ILE A 217 -4.85 7.76 5.85
CA ILE A 217 -4.67 6.33 5.55
C ILE A 217 -5.87 5.52 6.10
N GLY A 218 -6.27 4.47 5.40
CA GLY A 218 -7.34 3.58 5.88
C GLY A 218 -7.96 2.72 4.80
N GLY A 219 -9.21 2.29 5.01
CA GLY A 219 -9.90 1.33 4.15
C GLY A 219 -10.80 1.94 3.09
N MET A 220 -11.27 3.19 3.26
CA MET A 220 -12.27 3.82 2.39
C MET A 220 -11.69 4.18 1.03
N ASN A 221 -12.40 3.83 -0.05
CA ASN A 221 -12.13 4.34 -1.39
C ASN A 221 -12.99 5.59 -1.67
N ILE A 222 -12.82 6.22 -2.83
CA ILE A 222 -13.68 7.35 -3.24
C ILE A 222 -14.90 6.83 -4.00
N GLY A 223 -16.09 7.05 -3.43
CA GLY A 223 -17.35 6.61 -4.03
C GLY A 223 -18.56 6.85 -3.11
N LYS A 224 -19.73 7.03 -3.74
CA LYS A 224 -21.01 7.31 -3.05
C LYS A 224 -21.41 6.24 -2.03
N GLN A 225 -21.01 4.99 -2.23
CA GLN A 225 -21.32 3.89 -1.30
C GLN A 225 -20.61 4.07 0.05
N TYR A 226 -19.37 4.60 0.04
CA TYR A 226 -18.64 4.87 1.28
C TYR A 226 -19.19 6.09 2.01
N ALA A 227 -19.73 7.08 1.27
CA ALA A 227 -20.37 8.25 1.82
C ALA A 227 -21.83 8.02 2.26
N ASN A 228 -22.31 6.77 2.20
CA ASN A 228 -23.68 6.39 2.50
C ASN A 228 -24.75 7.08 1.62
N LEU A 229 -24.35 7.59 0.45
CA LEU A 229 -25.24 8.20 -0.54
C LEU A 229 -25.86 7.17 -1.51
N ALA A 230 -25.43 5.91 -1.44
CA ALA A 230 -26.06 4.83 -2.19
C ALA A 230 -27.29 4.30 -1.43
N LYS A 231 -28.36 4.01 -2.17
CA LYS A 231 -29.57 3.39 -1.62
C LYS A 231 -29.26 1.94 -1.18
N LYS A 232 -28.68 1.76 0.00
CA LYS A 232 -28.43 0.44 0.62
C LYS A 232 -29.16 0.36 1.95
N LYS A 233 -29.59 -0.86 2.32
CA LYS A 233 -30.29 -1.12 3.56
C LYS A 233 -29.40 -0.84 4.79
N ASN A 234 -28.09 -1.10 4.67
CA ASN A 234 -27.12 -0.87 5.76
C ASN A 234 -26.08 0.16 5.34
N PRO A 235 -25.73 1.11 6.21
CA PRO A 235 -24.67 2.06 5.95
C PRO A 235 -23.31 1.34 5.81
N TRP A 236 -22.46 1.89 4.95
CA TRP A 236 -21.09 1.41 4.84
C TRP A 236 -20.27 1.87 6.03
N ARG A 237 -19.68 0.93 6.76
CA ARG A 237 -18.75 1.20 7.84
C ARG A 237 -17.34 0.79 7.43
N ASP A 238 -16.41 1.69 7.55
CA ASP A 238 -14.98 1.44 7.34
C ASP A 238 -14.18 2.39 8.26
N THR A 239 -12.88 2.20 8.33
CA THR A 239 -12.02 3.00 9.20
C THR A 239 -11.02 3.79 8.37
N GLN A 240 -10.93 5.08 8.67
CA GLN A 240 -9.96 5.99 8.10
C GLN A 240 -9.34 6.83 9.22
N ILE A 241 -8.07 7.14 9.12
CA ILE A 241 -7.36 7.99 10.07
C ILE A 241 -6.74 9.18 9.36
N ARG A 242 -6.88 10.35 9.94
CA ARG A 242 -6.14 11.58 9.61
C ARG A 242 -5.02 11.74 10.62
N LEU A 243 -3.83 12.07 10.17
CA LEU A 243 -2.64 12.25 11.00
C LEU A 243 -1.97 13.57 10.65
N THR A 244 -1.35 14.20 11.63
CA THR A 244 -0.45 15.35 11.43
C THR A 244 0.91 15.09 12.08
N GLY A 245 1.92 15.85 11.67
CA GLY A 245 3.27 15.73 12.23
C GLY A 245 4.24 14.92 11.39
N ALA A 246 5.35 14.53 11.98
CA ALA A 246 6.49 13.92 11.31
C ALA A 246 6.17 12.61 10.56
N CYS A 247 5.13 11.89 10.99
CA CYS A 247 4.69 10.64 10.36
C CYS A 247 4.23 10.83 8.90
N VAL A 248 3.83 12.04 8.51
CA VAL A 248 3.35 12.31 7.13
C VAL A 248 4.47 12.11 6.12
N ALA A 249 5.72 12.39 6.47
CA ALA A 249 6.88 12.14 5.62
C ALA A 249 6.99 10.66 5.20
N ALA A 250 6.57 9.72 6.05
CA ALA A 250 6.53 8.32 5.68
C ALA A 250 5.43 8.02 4.64
N LEU A 251 4.26 8.67 4.75
CA LEU A 251 3.18 8.55 3.77
C LEU A 251 3.59 9.13 2.41
N ASP A 252 4.27 10.29 2.41
CA ASP A 252 4.88 10.86 1.20
C ASP A 252 5.85 9.87 0.56
N ALA A 253 6.76 9.29 1.35
CA ALA A 253 7.74 8.34 0.85
C ALA A 253 7.08 7.10 0.23
N TYR A 254 6.02 6.57 0.82
CA TYR A 254 5.27 5.44 0.25
C TYR A 254 4.56 5.82 -1.05
N PHE A 255 3.89 6.98 -1.07
CA PHE A 255 3.24 7.48 -2.28
C PHE A 255 4.26 7.66 -3.42
N LEU A 256 5.35 8.33 -3.15
CA LEU A 256 6.39 8.63 -4.15
C LEU A 256 7.11 7.37 -4.63
N THR A 257 7.29 6.37 -3.76
CA THR A 257 7.81 5.06 -4.15
C THR A 257 6.87 4.35 -5.12
N ASP A 258 5.56 4.33 -4.83
CA ASP A 258 4.55 3.77 -5.72
C ASP A 258 4.49 4.54 -7.06
N LEU A 259 4.61 5.86 -7.01
CA LEU A 259 4.65 6.72 -8.18
C LEU A 259 5.83 6.39 -9.11
N LEU A 260 7.04 6.28 -8.56
CA LEU A 260 8.22 5.89 -9.33
C LEU A 260 8.11 4.50 -9.95
N CYS A 261 7.41 3.58 -9.28
CA CYS A 261 7.12 2.27 -9.85
C CYS A 261 6.09 2.34 -10.99
N ALA A 262 5.21 3.31 -10.98
CA ALA A 262 4.10 3.44 -11.94
C ALA A 262 4.43 4.28 -13.18
N VAL A 263 5.32 5.26 -13.08
CA VAL A 263 5.69 6.13 -14.20
C VAL A 263 6.54 5.41 -15.24
N ARG A 264 6.46 5.86 -16.48
CA ARG A 264 7.25 5.30 -17.59
C ARG A 264 8.72 5.64 -17.40
N ARG A 265 9.60 4.79 -17.92
CA ARG A 265 11.06 4.96 -17.79
C ARG A 265 11.56 6.33 -18.29
N LYS A 266 10.95 6.89 -19.33
CA LYS A 266 11.31 8.21 -19.87
C LYS A 266 10.98 9.37 -18.92
N ASP A 267 9.94 9.22 -18.09
CA ASP A 267 9.47 10.25 -17.17
C ASP A 267 10.11 10.10 -15.77
N TRP A 268 10.99 9.10 -15.61
CA TRP A 268 11.55 8.69 -14.32
C TRP A 268 12.55 9.70 -13.73
N GLU A 269 13.40 10.29 -14.59
CA GLU A 269 14.42 11.27 -14.15
C GLU A 269 13.79 12.58 -13.71
N ASP A 270 12.74 13.04 -14.42
CA ASP A 270 11.97 14.22 -14.01
C ASP A 270 11.31 14.02 -12.66
N MET A 271 10.77 12.82 -12.44
CA MET A 271 10.14 12.48 -11.17
C MET A 271 11.15 12.39 -10.02
N VAL A 272 12.33 11.84 -10.27
CA VAL A 272 13.41 11.80 -9.27
C VAL A 272 13.86 13.21 -8.92
N ARG A 273 14.07 14.10 -9.91
CA ARG A 273 14.40 15.51 -9.65
C ARG A 273 13.32 16.21 -8.83
N TYR A 274 12.05 15.96 -9.15
CA TYR A 274 10.95 16.46 -8.36
C TYR A 274 11.04 15.99 -6.89
N MET A 275 11.28 14.70 -6.66
CA MET A 275 11.41 14.15 -5.30
C MET A 275 12.63 14.73 -4.54
N GLU A 276 13.73 14.96 -5.22
CA GLU A 276 14.94 15.58 -4.65
C GLU A 276 14.72 17.06 -4.30
N SER A 277 13.76 17.73 -4.93
CA SER A 277 13.40 19.13 -4.65
C SER A 277 12.44 19.30 -3.48
N ILE A 278 11.83 18.20 -2.97
CA ILE A 278 10.88 18.27 -1.86
C ILE A 278 11.61 18.67 -0.57
N GLN A 279 11.13 19.74 0.04
CA GLN A 279 11.56 20.17 1.38
C GLN A 279 10.52 19.74 2.40
N LEU A 280 10.89 18.76 3.23
CA LEU A 280 10.02 18.33 4.31
C LEU A 280 10.01 19.39 5.43
N PRO A 281 8.86 19.63 6.07
CA PRO A 281 8.80 20.54 7.21
C PRO A 281 9.71 20.06 8.34
N PRO A 282 10.16 20.98 9.20
CA PRO A 282 10.92 20.60 10.39
C PRO A 282 10.15 19.55 11.21
N GLN A 283 10.84 18.47 11.53
CA GLN A 283 10.22 17.40 12.32
C GLN A 283 10.24 17.79 13.80
N HIS A 284 9.07 17.97 14.38
CA HIS A 284 8.91 18.15 15.81
C HIS A 284 8.91 16.79 16.50
N ARG A 285 9.43 16.73 17.71
CA ARG A 285 9.31 15.55 18.58
C ARG A 285 7.94 15.56 19.23
N SER A 286 7.23 14.47 19.09
CA SER A 286 5.96 14.22 19.78
C SER A 286 6.10 12.93 20.60
N PRO A 287 5.47 12.84 21.78
CA PRO A 287 5.43 11.60 22.56
C PRO A 287 4.57 10.52 21.89
N ASN A 288 3.75 10.89 20.91
CA ASN A 288 2.85 9.96 20.24
C ASN A 288 3.58 9.24 19.13
N LEU A 289 3.77 7.95 19.26
CA LEU A 289 4.52 7.14 18.29
C LEU A 289 3.60 6.34 17.37
N CYS A 290 4.05 6.13 16.15
CA CYS A 290 3.42 5.24 15.19
C CYS A 290 4.44 4.57 14.26
N GLN A 291 4.02 3.47 13.64
CA GLN A 291 4.75 2.79 12.57
C GLN A 291 3.79 2.45 11.43
N PHE A 292 4.24 2.61 10.20
CA PHE A 292 3.50 2.18 9.02
C PHE A 292 4.10 0.88 8.48
N VAL A 293 3.35 -0.20 8.54
CA VAL A 293 3.74 -1.48 7.96
C VAL A 293 3.05 -1.64 6.61
N VAL A 294 3.85 -1.73 5.56
CA VAL A 294 3.36 -1.69 4.17
C VAL A 294 3.66 -3.00 3.48
N GLY A 295 2.62 -3.62 2.93
CA GLY A 295 2.72 -4.75 2.01
C GLY A 295 2.65 -4.28 0.56
N GLY A 296 3.31 -5.01 -0.34
CA GLY A 296 3.27 -4.70 -1.77
C GLY A 296 4.28 -5.51 -2.58
N VAL A 297 4.28 -5.26 -3.88
CA VAL A 297 5.17 -5.93 -4.85
C VAL A 297 6.66 -5.67 -4.55
N ASP A 298 6.90 -4.54 -3.93
CA ASP A 298 8.23 -4.06 -3.52
C ASP A 298 8.73 -4.72 -2.23
N ASN A 299 7.88 -5.48 -1.53
CA ASN A 299 8.24 -6.14 -0.29
C ASN A 299 8.03 -7.67 -0.36
N ASN A 300 9.14 -8.43 -0.37
CA ASN A 300 9.14 -9.90 -0.44
C ASN A 300 8.71 -10.59 0.86
N LYS A 301 8.48 -9.85 1.93
CA LYS A 301 8.50 -10.40 3.29
C LYS A 301 7.11 -10.57 3.90
N GLU A 302 6.03 -10.63 3.19
CA GLU A 302 4.68 -10.70 3.77
C GLU A 302 4.51 -9.76 5.00
N ALA A 303 5.05 -8.53 4.89
CA ALA A 303 5.27 -7.61 6.00
C ALA A 303 4.03 -7.43 6.90
N VAL A 304 2.86 -7.25 6.29
CA VAL A 304 1.59 -7.05 7.02
C VAL A 304 1.21 -8.29 7.82
N LYS A 305 1.32 -9.49 7.23
CA LYS A 305 1.05 -10.76 7.92
C LYS A 305 2.00 -10.96 9.09
N MET A 306 3.29 -10.72 8.87
CA MET A 306 4.29 -10.88 9.92
C MET A 306 4.11 -9.88 11.06
N ASN A 307 3.63 -8.66 10.76
CA ASN A 307 3.24 -7.71 11.79
C ASN A 307 2.03 -8.22 12.60
N TYR A 308 0.99 -8.76 11.96
CA TYR A 308 -0.14 -9.39 12.67
C TYR A 308 0.34 -10.50 13.60
N LEU A 309 1.21 -11.39 13.11
CA LEU A 309 1.77 -12.47 13.92
C LEU A 309 2.56 -11.93 15.13
N SER A 310 3.34 -10.88 14.94
CA SER A 310 4.07 -10.22 16.03
C SER A 310 3.12 -9.67 17.08
N MET A 311 2.10 -8.91 16.67
CA MET A 311 1.10 -8.33 17.60
C MET A 311 0.28 -9.40 18.33
N ILE A 312 -0.16 -10.46 17.62
CA ILE A 312 -0.91 -11.56 18.23
C ILE A 312 -0.07 -12.26 19.32
N ARG A 313 1.22 -12.52 19.03
CA ARG A 313 2.13 -13.16 19.99
C ARG A 313 2.46 -12.28 21.19
N SER A 314 2.46 -10.97 21.02
CA SER A 314 2.72 -10.00 22.10
C SER A 314 1.51 -9.72 22.97
N ALA A 315 0.31 -10.11 22.54
CA ALA A 315 -0.92 -9.84 23.28
C ALA A 315 -0.97 -10.61 24.62
N LYS A 316 -1.39 -9.93 25.70
CA LYS A 316 -1.45 -10.49 27.08
C LYS A 316 -2.88 -10.56 27.62
N LYS A 317 -3.81 -9.77 27.11
CA LYS A 317 -5.14 -9.66 27.72
C LYS A 317 -6.28 -9.87 26.73
N LYS A 318 -6.16 -9.31 25.54
CA LYS A 318 -7.27 -9.32 24.59
C LYS A 318 -6.79 -9.00 23.15
N ILE A 319 -7.34 -9.73 22.19
CA ILE A 319 -7.19 -9.45 20.76
C ILE A 319 -8.56 -9.13 20.19
N ARG A 320 -8.67 -8.01 19.47
CA ARG A 320 -9.89 -7.63 18.74
C ARG A 320 -9.54 -7.41 17.28
N ILE A 321 -10.20 -8.14 16.39
CA ILE A 321 -10.03 -8.04 14.95
C ILE A 321 -11.36 -7.66 14.32
N GLN A 322 -11.35 -6.63 13.49
CA GLN A 322 -12.49 -6.23 12.69
C GLN A 322 -12.13 -6.27 11.22
N SER A 323 -12.78 -7.14 10.49
CA SER A 323 -12.60 -7.30 9.05
C SER A 323 -13.88 -7.84 8.41
N PRO A 324 -14.29 -7.33 7.23
CA PRO A 324 -15.37 -7.92 6.45
C PRO A 324 -14.97 -9.26 5.83
N TYR A 325 -13.67 -9.55 5.74
CA TYR A 325 -13.08 -10.73 5.12
C TYR A 325 -12.10 -11.40 6.07
N PHE A 326 -12.60 -12.07 7.09
CA PHE A 326 -11.75 -12.82 8.01
C PHE A 326 -11.45 -14.20 7.42
N ILE A 327 -10.41 -14.26 6.59
CA ILE A 327 -9.90 -15.49 5.97
C ILE A 327 -8.43 -15.63 6.35
N PRO A 328 -8.15 -15.99 7.62
CA PRO A 328 -6.78 -16.14 8.09
C PRO A 328 -6.12 -17.37 7.45
N ASP A 329 -4.84 -17.25 7.11
CA ASP A 329 -4.05 -18.42 6.78
C ASP A 329 -3.74 -19.26 8.04
N VAL A 330 -3.19 -20.45 7.84
CA VAL A 330 -2.88 -21.39 8.93
C VAL A 330 -2.03 -20.74 10.01
N SER A 331 -1.02 -19.94 9.64
CA SER A 331 -0.11 -19.31 10.63
C SER A 331 -0.83 -18.32 11.54
N VAL A 332 -1.71 -17.48 10.97
CA VAL A 332 -2.51 -16.50 11.74
C VAL A 332 -3.55 -17.21 12.58
N LEU A 333 -4.21 -18.24 12.02
CA LEU A 333 -5.21 -19.03 12.76
C LEU A 333 -4.59 -19.74 13.96
N ASP A 334 -3.43 -20.37 13.77
CA ASP A 334 -2.73 -21.09 14.86
C ASP A 334 -2.21 -20.13 15.92
N ALA A 335 -1.73 -18.94 15.53
CA ALA A 335 -1.34 -17.92 16.50
C ALA A 335 -2.53 -17.44 17.35
N LEU A 336 -3.70 -17.24 16.75
CA LEU A 336 -4.93 -16.87 17.47
C LEU A 336 -5.41 -17.98 18.42
N LYS A 337 -5.39 -19.25 17.96
CA LYS A 337 -5.73 -20.40 18.81
C LYS A 337 -4.78 -20.52 20.00
N THR A 338 -3.49 -20.31 19.76
CA THR A 338 -2.46 -20.37 20.81
C THR A 338 -2.67 -19.23 21.83
N ALA A 339 -2.91 -18.01 21.37
CA ALA A 339 -3.22 -16.89 22.25
C ALA A 339 -4.46 -17.16 23.11
N ALA A 340 -5.55 -17.62 22.50
CA ALA A 340 -6.79 -17.97 23.22
C ALA A 340 -6.56 -19.09 24.25
N ALA A 341 -5.80 -20.15 23.90
CA ALA A 341 -5.45 -21.22 24.81
C ALA A 341 -4.55 -20.74 25.98
N SER A 342 -3.81 -19.65 25.78
CA SER A 342 -2.96 -19.00 26.78
C SER A 342 -3.70 -17.97 27.65
N GLY A 343 -5.01 -17.80 27.48
CA GLY A 343 -5.84 -16.90 28.28
C GLY A 343 -5.95 -15.46 27.77
N VAL A 344 -5.62 -15.21 26.50
CA VAL A 344 -5.77 -13.90 25.84
C VAL A 344 -7.16 -13.71 25.25
#